data_9ee3e898e1893a4a018afcaec91027e0
#
_entry.id   9ee3e898e1893a4a018afcaec91027e0
#
_cell.length_a   1.000
_cell.length_b   1.000
_cell.length_c   1.000
_cell.angle_alpha   90.00
_cell.angle_beta   90.00
_cell.angle_gamma   90.00
#
_symmetry.space_group_name_H-M   'P 1'
#
loop_
_entity.id
_entity.type
_entity.pdbx_description
1 polymer ?
#
loop_
_entity_poly.entity_id
_entity_poly.type
_entity_poly.pdbx_seq_one_letter_code
_entity_poly.pdbx_strand_id
1 'polypeptide(L)'
;MASMVAFRLHESVVMPMEVSVFILVAIYACLKTLSILCLPTIKREESEQECVSLKVRATKDKHNIEDGNIQKQRMELFHQEYQYEQQQYVQRKEKADEAKLQAVLKYTKDTFKNLDFEETEIFQLCECVRYFVTNKQPLTQTDIRIKRRATVTQIALKNFAWNIAFQYNIGGDATALFVMHTFNEWFANSTLETIRKNLRTTTGRHKIEINEKIISGKCSLL
;
A
#
# COMPACT_ATOMS: atom_id res chain seq x y z
N MET A 1 10.31 -39.79 5.41
CA MET A 1 11.21 -40.96 5.27
C MET A 1 11.82 -41.09 3.87
N ALA A 2 12.04 -40.05 3.11
CA ALA A 2 12.63 -40.09 1.77
C ALA A 2 14.02 -39.41 1.68
N SER A 3 14.58 -38.94 2.80
CA SER A 3 15.87 -38.21 2.81
C SER A 3 17.07 -39.01 3.28
N MET A 4 16.91 -40.29 3.60
CA MET A 4 17.99 -41.14 4.12
C MET A 4 18.55 -42.14 3.10
N VAL A 5 18.07 -42.19 1.87
CA VAL A 5 18.53 -43.18 0.87
C VAL A 5 19.57 -42.58 -0.10
N ALA A 6 19.70 -41.26 -0.17
CA ALA A 6 20.63 -40.60 -1.11
C ALA A 6 22.10 -40.53 -0.63
N PHE A 7 22.41 -40.91 0.60
CA PHE A 7 23.77 -40.73 1.17
C PHE A 7 24.65 -41.99 1.17
N ARG A 8 24.17 -43.12 0.61
CA ARG A 8 24.91 -44.40 0.63
C ARG A 8 25.49 -44.86 -0.70
N LEU A 9 25.52 -44.04 -1.72
CA LEU A 9 26.08 -44.42 -3.05
C LEU A 9 27.38 -43.67 -3.41
N HIS A 10 27.99 -42.97 -2.45
CA HIS A 10 29.25 -42.25 -2.72
C HIS A 10 30.51 -42.91 -2.12
N GLU A 11 30.39 -44.11 -1.56
CA GLU A 11 31.56 -44.86 -1.10
C GLU A 11 31.78 -46.09 -1.97
N SER A 12 32.87 -46.06 -2.67
CA SER A 12 33.56 -47.22 -3.28
C SER A 12 33.55 -47.31 -4.81
N VAL A 13 34.30 -46.45 -5.48
CA VAL A 13 35.17 -46.91 -6.59
C VAL A 13 36.45 -46.08 -6.56
N VAL A 14 37.32 -46.36 -5.65
CA VAL A 14 38.74 -45.99 -5.78
C VAL A 14 39.34 -46.93 -6.84
N MET A 15 39.20 -46.54 -8.11
CA MET A 15 39.92 -47.24 -9.20
C MET A 15 41.40 -46.99 -9.03
N PRO A 16 42.25 -48.03 -9.11
CA PRO A 16 43.69 -47.84 -9.09
C PRO A 16 44.09 -46.91 -10.24
N MET A 17 45.01 -45.97 -9.96
CA MET A 17 45.40 -44.90 -10.88
C MET A 17 45.83 -45.40 -12.26
N GLU A 18 46.40 -46.60 -12.31
CA GLU A 18 46.90 -47.26 -13.55
C GLU A 18 45.73 -47.57 -14.51
N VAL A 19 44.57 -48.04 -14.02
CA VAL A 19 43.40 -48.37 -14.85
C VAL A 19 42.77 -47.10 -15.45
N SER A 20 42.80 -45.99 -14.71
CA SER A 20 42.26 -44.69 -15.17
C SER A 20 43.06 -44.14 -16.36
N VAL A 21 44.37 -44.28 -16.35
CA VAL A 21 45.24 -43.83 -17.46
C VAL A 21 44.97 -44.64 -18.73
N PHE A 22 44.79 -45.97 -18.63
CA PHE A 22 44.52 -46.83 -19.78
C PHE A 22 43.17 -46.50 -20.41
N ILE A 23 42.14 -46.19 -19.61
CA ILE A 23 40.82 -45.80 -20.11
C ILE A 23 40.91 -44.46 -20.87
N LEU A 24 41.62 -43.47 -20.34
CA LEU A 24 41.83 -42.18 -20.99
C LEU A 24 42.56 -42.30 -22.34
N VAL A 25 43.59 -43.12 -22.41
CA VAL A 25 44.34 -43.39 -23.65
C VAL A 25 43.48 -44.12 -24.67
N ALA A 26 42.65 -45.08 -24.25
CA ALA A 26 41.71 -45.78 -25.13
C ALA A 26 40.62 -44.83 -25.69
N ILE A 27 40.03 -43.96 -24.85
CA ILE A 27 39.08 -42.95 -25.27
C ILE A 27 39.72 -41.97 -26.27
N TYR A 28 40.93 -41.50 -26.01
CA TYR A 28 41.62 -40.58 -26.93
C TYR A 28 41.94 -41.24 -28.29
N ALA A 29 42.35 -42.51 -28.30
CA ALA A 29 42.57 -43.26 -29.54
C ALA A 29 41.28 -43.47 -30.34
N CYS A 30 40.15 -43.76 -29.67
CA CYS A 30 38.83 -43.87 -30.30
C CYS A 30 38.36 -42.53 -30.89
N LEU A 31 38.57 -41.43 -30.18
CA LEU A 31 38.20 -40.09 -30.66
C LEU A 31 39.07 -39.67 -31.88
N LYS A 32 40.33 -40.01 -31.92
CA LYS A 32 41.20 -39.75 -33.06
C LYS A 32 40.81 -40.58 -34.30
N THR A 33 40.50 -41.87 -34.13
CA THR A 33 40.03 -42.71 -35.26
C THR A 33 38.70 -42.27 -35.79
N LEU A 34 37.74 -41.87 -34.93
CA LEU A 34 36.48 -41.28 -35.34
C LEU A 34 36.67 -39.94 -36.09
N SER A 35 37.59 -39.10 -35.66
CA SER A 35 37.92 -37.83 -36.34
C SER A 35 38.48 -38.03 -37.75
N ILE A 36 39.28 -39.08 -37.98
CA ILE A 36 39.89 -39.39 -39.27
C ILE A 36 38.84 -40.00 -40.23
N LEU A 37 37.88 -40.77 -39.71
CA LEU A 37 36.81 -41.39 -40.53
C LEU A 37 35.68 -40.44 -40.90
N CYS A 38 35.46 -39.40 -40.08
CA CYS A 38 34.38 -38.42 -40.33
C CYS A 38 34.77 -37.22 -41.21
N LEU A 39 36.05 -36.99 -41.47
CA LEU A 39 36.55 -35.80 -42.16
C LEU A 39 36.33 -35.76 -43.69
N PRO A 40 36.15 -36.86 -44.46
CA PRO A 40 35.94 -36.73 -45.91
C PRO A 40 34.49 -36.55 -46.35
N THR A 41 33.50 -36.77 -45.47
CA THR A 41 32.07 -36.69 -45.83
C THR A 41 31.44 -35.31 -45.67
N ILE A 42 32.08 -34.42 -44.92
CA ILE A 42 31.51 -33.11 -44.50
C ILE A 42 31.74 -32.00 -45.57
N LYS A 43 32.69 -32.14 -46.46
CA LYS A 43 33.06 -31.06 -47.41
C LYS A 43 32.18 -30.91 -48.65
N ARG A 44 31.18 -31.77 -48.87
CA ARG A 44 30.35 -31.71 -50.10
C ARG A 44 28.93 -31.17 -49.88
N GLU A 45 28.48 -31.06 -48.66
CA GLU A 45 27.13 -30.55 -48.34
C GLU A 45 27.11 -29.08 -47.84
N GLU A 46 28.27 -28.46 -47.59
CA GLU A 46 28.29 -27.11 -47.02
C GLU A 46 27.85 -25.99 -47.98
N SER A 47 27.92 -26.15 -49.30
CA SER A 47 27.57 -25.03 -50.20
C SER A 47 26.06 -24.86 -50.50
N GLU A 48 25.28 -25.93 -50.42
CA GLU A 48 23.82 -25.85 -50.59
C GLU A 48 23.08 -25.51 -49.29
N GLN A 49 23.59 -25.97 -48.15
CA GLN A 49 23.03 -25.65 -46.85
C GLN A 49 23.24 -24.17 -46.41
N GLU A 50 24.31 -23.54 -46.87
CA GLU A 50 24.56 -22.14 -46.57
C GLU A 50 23.56 -21.17 -47.20
N CYS A 51 23.09 -21.48 -48.43
CA CYS A 51 22.11 -20.65 -49.10
C CYS A 51 20.67 -20.84 -48.54
N VAL A 52 20.35 -22.05 -48.03
CA VAL A 52 19.05 -22.32 -47.37
C VAL A 52 19.05 -21.76 -45.95
N SER A 53 20.17 -21.86 -45.25
CA SER A 53 20.30 -21.34 -43.86
C SER A 53 20.25 -19.81 -43.80
N LEU A 54 20.75 -19.09 -44.82
CA LEU A 54 20.65 -17.65 -44.92
C LEU A 54 19.20 -17.18 -45.18
N LYS A 55 18.44 -17.93 -46.05
CA LYS A 55 17.03 -17.63 -46.27
C LYS A 55 16.16 -17.92 -45.03
N VAL A 56 16.42 -19.02 -44.33
CA VAL A 56 15.72 -19.35 -43.05
C VAL A 56 16.05 -18.40 -41.94
N ARG A 57 17.34 -17.93 -41.86
CA ARG A 57 17.71 -16.88 -40.88
C ARG A 57 17.01 -15.56 -41.19
N ALA A 58 17.00 -15.11 -42.43
CA ALA A 58 16.34 -13.84 -42.81
C ALA A 58 14.82 -13.85 -42.57
N THR A 59 14.14 -15.01 -42.74
CA THR A 59 12.70 -15.13 -42.40
C THR A 59 12.48 -15.24 -40.90
N LYS A 60 13.37 -15.90 -40.16
CA LYS A 60 13.31 -16.01 -38.69
C LYS A 60 13.59 -14.66 -37.99
N ASP A 61 14.52 -13.88 -38.54
CA ASP A 61 14.83 -12.54 -38.04
C ASP A 61 13.67 -11.54 -38.31
N LYS A 62 13.01 -11.62 -39.46
CA LYS A 62 11.78 -10.82 -39.70
C LYS A 62 10.66 -11.18 -38.76
N HIS A 63 10.43 -12.47 -38.52
CA HIS A 63 9.37 -12.92 -37.63
C HIS A 63 9.66 -12.54 -36.18
N ASN A 64 10.92 -12.63 -35.73
CA ASN A 64 11.34 -12.17 -34.41
C ASN A 64 11.22 -10.65 -34.22
N ILE A 65 11.41 -9.86 -35.26
CA ILE A 65 11.25 -8.40 -35.22
C ILE A 65 9.77 -8.02 -35.14
N GLU A 66 8.88 -8.71 -35.88
CA GLU A 66 7.43 -8.51 -35.79
C GLU A 66 6.87 -8.91 -34.44
N ASP A 67 7.26 -10.07 -33.91
CA ASP A 67 6.87 -10.52 -32.58
C ASP A 67 7.37 -9.56 -31.48
N GLY A 68 8.60 -9.03 -31.59
CA GLY A 68 9.14 -8.03 -30.68
C GLY A 68 8.35 -6.71 -30.70
N ASN A 69 7.87 -6.27 -31.87
CA ASN A 69 7.05 -5.08 -32.00
C ASN A 69 5.64 -5.28 -31.43
N ILE A 70 5.02 -6.43 -31.66
CA ILE A 70 3.70 -6.77 -31.08
C ILE A 70 3.80 -6.85 -29.55
N GLN A 71 4.87 -7.40 -29.03
CA GLN A 71 5.10 -7.51 -27.60
C GLN A 71 5.33 -6.13 -26.95
N LYS A 72 6.05 -5.22 -27.63
CA LYS A 72 6.20 -3.83 -27.22
C LYS A 72 4.85 -3.10 -27.18
N GLN A 73 4.05 -3.20 -28.22
CA GLN A 73 2.73 -2.58 -28.29
C GLN A 73 1.81 -3.09 -27.18
N ARG A 74 1.81 -4.39 -26.90
CA ARG A 74 1.03 -4.97 -25.79
C ARG A 74 1.49 -4.43 -24.44
N MET A 75 2.80 -4.28 -24.24
CA MET A 75 3.35 -3.72 -23.02
C MET A 75 2.97 -2.26 -22.84
N GLU A 76 3.00 -1.46 -23.91
CA GLU A 76 2.58 -0.06 -23.89
C GLU A 76 1.09 0.10 -23.57
N LEU A 77 0.23 -0.72 -24.20
CA LEU A 77 -1.20 -0.73 -23.90
C LEU A 77 -1.48 -1.11 -22.46
N PHE A 78 -0.83 -2.17 -21.96
CA PHE A 78 -0.94 -2.58 -20.56
C PHE A 78 -0.49 -1.45 -19.61
N HIS A 79 0.60 -0.76 -19.94
CA HIS A 79 1.09 0.36 -19.13
C HIS A 79 0.10 1.53 -19.11
N GLN A 80 -0.53 1.85 -20.25
CA GLN A 80 -1.56 2.89 -20.34
C GLN A 80 -2.82 2.52 -19.55
N GLU A 81 -3.29 1.28 -19.66
CA GLU A 81 -4.43 0.76 -18.87
C GLU A 81 -4.13 0.83 -17.37
N TYR A 82 -2.95 0.38 -16.95
CA TYR A 82 -2.52 0.43 -15.56
C TYR A 82 -2.46 1.88 -15.03
N GLN A 83 -1.91 2.81 -15.78
CA GLN A 83 -1.89 4.23 -15.38
C GLN A 83 -3.29 4.80 -15.27
N TYR A 84 -4.18 4.48 -16.18
CA TYR A 84 -5.58 4.92 -16.14
C TYR A 84 -6.31 4.37 -14.91
N GLU A 85 -6.16 3.09 -14.61
CA GLU A 85 -6.73 2.48 -13.39
C GLU A 85 -6.17 3.11 -12.11
N GLN A 86 -4.87 3.37 -12.05
CA GLN A 86 -4.24 4.07 -10.92
C GLN A 86 -4.82 5.48 -10.73
N GLN A 87 -4.97 6.24 -11.80
CA GLN A 87 -5.58 7.58 -11.74
C GLN A 87 -7.03 7.52 -11.24
N GLN A 88 -7.82 6.58 -11.74
CA GLN A 88 -9.19 6.38 -11.27
C GLN A 88 -9.24 6.00 -9.79
N TYR A 89 -8.35 5.12 -9.35
CA TYR A 89 -8.26 4.73 -7.94
C TYR A 89 -7.95 5.94 -7.04
N VAL A 90 -6.96 6.75 -7.41
CA VAL A 90 -6.60 7.98 -6.69
C VAL A 90 -7.79 8.94 -6.61
N GLN A 91 -8.45 9.22 -7.73
CA GLN A 91 -9.62 10.10 -7.77
C GLN A 91 -10.79 9.58 -6.92
N ARG A 92 -11.05 8.26 -6.93
CA ARG A 92 -12.10 7.67 -6.06
C ARG A 92 -11.75 7.82 -4.59
N LYS A 93 -10.48 7.60 -4.24
CA LYS A 93 -9.99 7.77 -2.88
C LYS A 93 -10.12 9.22 -2.41
N GLU A 94 -9.66 10.19 -3.20
CA GLU A 94 -9.78 11.62 -2.89
C GLU A 94 -11.24 12.05 -2.69
N LYS A 95 -12.15 11.62 -3.57
CA LYS A 95 -13.58 11.87 -3.42
C LYS A 95 -14.16 11.24 -2.15
N ALA A 96 -13.75 10.05 -1.79
CA ALA A 96 -14.18 9.38 -0.57
C ALA A 96 -13.66 10.09 0.69
N ASP A 97 -12.39 10.52 0.69
CA ASP A 97 -11.78 11.26 1.78
C ASP A 97 -12.42 12.63 1.97
N GLU A 98 -12.73 13.34 0.86
CA GLU A 98 -13.46 14.61 0.90
C GLU A 98 -14.89 14.42 1.42
N ALA A 99 -15.62 13.43 0.93
CA ALA A 99 -16.96 13.11 1.43
C ALA A 99 -16.97 12.80 2.93
N LYS A 100 -15.95 12.09 3.40
CA LYS A 100 -15.73 11.79 4.81
C LYS A 100 -15.49 13.06 5.62
N LEU A 101 -14.64 13.96 5.13
CA LEU A 101 -14.38 15.25 5.76
C LEU A 101 -15.65 16.09 5.85
N GLN A 102 -16.41 16.21 4.76
CA GLN A 102 -17.65 16.97 4.73
C GLN A 102 -18.70 16.42 5.71
N ALA A 103 -18.80 15.10 5.87
CA ALA A 103 -19.70 14.48 6.85
C ALA A 103 -19.32 14.88 8.29
N VAL A 104 -18.03 14.87 8.62
CA VAL A 104 -17.55 15.26 9.95
C VAL A 104 -17.70 16.76 10.19
N LEU A 105 -17.45 17.62 9.20
CA LEU A 105 -17.67 19.06 9.31
C LEU A 105 -19.16 19.39 9.47
N LYS A 106 -20.04 18.68 8.76
CA LYS A 106 -21.48 18.80 8.95
C LYS A 106 -21.90 18.40 10.35
N TYR A 107 -21.42 17.26 10.85
CA TYR A 107 -21.66 16.83 12.23
C TYR A 107 -21.21 17.89 13.23
N THR A 108 -20.05 18.50 13.04
CA THR A 108 -19.53 19.58 13.87
C THR A 108 -20.48 20.77 13.87
N LYS A 109 -20.87 21.27 12.70
CA LYS A 109 -21.81 22.39 12.54
C LYS A 109 -23.14 22.12 13.24
N ASP A 110 -23.75 20.97 12.94
CA ASP A 110 -25.07 20.61 13.49
C ASP A 110 -25.02 20.48 15.02
N THR A 111 -23.94 19.87 15.55
CA THR A 111 -23.75 19.68 17.00
C THR A 111 -23.63 21.01 17.73
N PHE A 112 -22.77 21.92 17.28
CA PHE A 112 -22.54 23.19 17.95
C PHE A 112 -23.62 24.24 17.71
N LYS A 113 -24.33 24.18 16.56
CA LYS A 113 -25.53 24.94 16.33
C LYS A 113 -26.63 24.59 17.33
N ASN A 114 -26.83 23.31 17.63
CA ASN A 114 -27.80 22.86 18.62
C ASN A 114 -27.40 23.21 20.08
N LEU A 115 -26.16 23.66 20.30
CA LEU A 115 -25.64 24.12 21.57
C LEU A 115 -25.57 25.66 21.68
N ASP A 116 -26.21 26.38 20.73
CA ASP A 116 -26.30 27.83 20.64
C ASP A 116 -24.92 28.53 20.55
N PHE A 117 -23.99 27.95 19.80
CA PHE A 117 -22.71 28.61 19.47
C PHE A 117 -22.89 29.59 18.33
N GLU A 118 -22.11 30.69 18.36
CA GLU A 118 -22.11 31.67 17.29
C GLU A 118 -21.51 31.10 16.00
N GLU A 119 -21.94 31.59 14.84
CA GLU A 119 -21.42 31.09 13.55
C GLU A 119 -19.90 31.26 13.41
N THR A 120 -19.36 32.33 13.94
CA THR A 120 -17.92 32.60 13.97
C THR A 120 -17.15 31.53 14.78
N GLU A 121 -17.67 31.12 15.93
CA GLU A 121 -17.11 30.07 16.77
C GLU A 121 -17.22 28.69 16.07
N ILE A 122 -18.38 28.42 15.44
CA ILE A 122 -18.60 27.17 14.67
C ILE A 122 -17.63 27.09 13.49
N PHE A 123 -17.38 28.20 12.79
CA PHE A 123 -16.40 28.26 11.73
C PHE A 123 -14.99 27.94 12.24
N GLN A 124 -14.56 28.56 13.34
CA GLN A 124 -13.28 28.28 13.97
C GLN A 124 -13.16 26.81 14.39
N LEU A 125 -14.22 26.24 14.96
CA LEU A 125 -14.26 24.81 15.30
C LEU A 125 -14.12 23.92 14.08
N CYS A 126 -14.77 24.25 12.98
CA CYS A 126 -14.64 23.50 11.72
C CYS A 126 -13.21 23.52 11.19
N GLU A 127 -12.53 24.67 11.28
CA GLU A 127 -11.12 24.77 10.88
C GLU A 127 -10.20 23.96 11.79
N CYS A 128 -10.43 23.97 13.10
CA CYS A 128 -9.70 23.12 14.05
C CYS A 128 -9.90 21.63 13.74
N VAL A 129 -11.14 21.24 13.49
CA VAL A 129 -11.48 19.85 13.13
C VAL A 129 -10.85 19.47 11.81
N ARG A 130 -10.93 20.32 10.77
CA ARG A 130 -10.28 20.09 9.47
C ARG A 130 -8.80 19.84 9.64
N TYR A 131 -8.10 20.73 10.36
CA TYR A 131 -6.68 20.59 10.62
C TYR A 131 -6.36 19.29 11.39
N PHE A 132 -7.15 19.00 12.43
CA PHE A 132 -6.98 17.83 13.28
C PHE A 132 -7.10 16.50 12.50
N VAL A 133 -8.11 16.37 11.65
CA VAL A 133 -8.33 15.14 10.88
C VAL A 133 -7.31 14.95 9.75
N THR A 134 -6.82 16.06 9.17
CA THR A 134 -5.82 16.03 8.10
C THR A 134 -4.42 15.73 8.64
N ASN A 135 -4.02 16.40 9.70
CA ASN A 135 -2.66 16.31 10.23
C ASN A 135 -2.52 15.31 11.41
N LYS A 136 -3.63 14.80 11.92
CA LYS A 136 -3.71 13.96 13.14
C LYS A 136 -3.06 14.62 14.36
N GLN A 137 -3.03 15.94 14.39
CA GLN A 137 -2.47 16.78 15.45
C GLN A 137 -3.36 18.01 15.65
N PRO A 138 -3.43 18.59 16.85
CA PRO A 138 -4.17 19.81 17.08
C PRO A 138 -3.51 21.00 16.39
N LEU A 139 -4.33 21.99 16.05
CA LEU A 139 -3.84 23.30 15.64
C LEU A 139 -3.22 24.02 16.84
N THR A 140 -1.94 24.36 16.75
CA THR A 140 -1.19 25.01 17.84
C THR A 140 -1.28 26.53 17.80
N GLN A 141 -1.76 27.12 16.72
CA GLN A 141 -1.99 28.55 16.60
C GLN A 141 -3.27 28.96 17.32
N THR A 142 -3.15 29.84 18.31
CA THR A 142 -4.09 30.01 19.42
C THR A 142 -4.89 31.29 19.38
N ASP A 143 -5.33 31.73 18.22
CA ASP A 143 -6.35 32.78 18.15
C ASP A 143 -7.80 32.23 18.26
N ILE A 144 -7.90 30.94 18.57
CA ILE A 144 -9.18 30.27 18.73
C ILE A 144 -9.73 30.61 20.10
N ARG A 145 -10.75 31.44 20.13
CA ARG A 145 -11.45 31.84 21.36
C ARG A 145 -12.88 31.34 21.31
N ILE A 146 -13.06 30.13 21.80
CA ILE A 146 -14.39 29.57 21.98
C ILE A 146 -14.81 29.81 23.44
N LYS A 147 -15.81 30.67 23.63
CA LYS A 147 -16.26 31.08 24.96
C LYS A 147 -16.93 29.92 25.69
N ARG A 148 -16.56 29.75 26.94
CA ARG A 148 -17.16 28.73 27.82
C ARG A 148 -18.66 29.02 28.03
N ARG A 149 -19.46 27.96 27.87
CA ARG A 149 -20.89 27.96 28.17
C ARG A 149 -21.20 27.01 29.30
N ALA A 150 -22.01 27.47 30.28
CA ALA A 150 -22.38 26.65 31.43
C ALA A 150 -23.22 25.41 31.02
N THR A 151 -23.90 25.50 29.88
CA THR A 151 -24.73 24.40 29.34
C THR A 151 -23.91 23.26 28.74
N VAL A 152 -22.62 23.46 28.50
CA VAL A 152 -21.73 22.47 27.82
C VAL A 152 -20.74 21.93 28.84
N THR A 153 -20.78 20.62 29.04
CA THR A 153 -19.90 19.93 30.01
C THR A 153 -18.59 19.48 29.35
N GLN A 154 -17.54 19.32 30.15
CA GLN A 154 -16.27 18.73 29.68
C GLN A 154 -16.48 17.36 29.04
N ILE A 155 -17.39 16.55 29.59
CA ILE A 155 -17.68 15.21 29.07
C ILE A 155 -18.26 15.29 27.64
N ALA A 156 -19.20 16.23 27.41
CA ALA A 156 -19.77 16.43 26.08
C ALA A 156 -18.68 16.76 25.03
N LEU A 157 -17.73 17.65 25.40
CA LEU A 157 -16.61 18.02 24.50
C LEU A 157 -15.62 16.88 24.26
N LYS A 158 -15.36 16.05 25.28
CA LYS A 158 -14.55 14.85 25.12
C LYS A 158 -15.22 13.84 24.20
N ASN A 159 -16.52 13.59 24.39
CA ASN A 159 -17.29 12.71 23.51
C ASN A 159 -17.30 13.23 22.06
N PHE A 160 -17.43 14.53 21.85
CA PHE A 160 -17.33 15.15 20.53
C PHE A 160 -15.97 14.84 19.87
N ALA A 161 -14.89 15.13 20.57
CA ALA A 161 -13.55 14.88 20.04
C ALA A 161 -13.28 13.38 19.78
N TRP A 162 -13.75 12.52 20.68
CA TRP A 162 -13.67 11.09 20.49
C TRP A 162 -14.44 10.60 19.26
N ASN A 163 -15.65 11.12 19.05
CA ASN A 163 -16.49 10.79 17.89
C ASN A 163 -15.76 11.06 16.57
N ILE A 164 -15.04 12.20 16.47
CA ILE A 164 -14.25 12.56 15.29
C ILE A 164 -13.01 11.67 15.17
N ALA A 165 -12.25 11.53 16.27
CA ALA A 165 -11.03 10.74 16.30
C ALA A 165 -11.27 9.28 15.91
N PHE A 166 -12.39 8.70 16.36
CA PHE A 166 -12.81 7.35 16.00
C PHE A 166 -12.98 7.18 14.49
N GLN A 167 -13.62 8.14 13.80
CA GLN A 167 -13.82 8.08 12.35
C GLN A 167 -12.50 8.07 11.55
N TYR A 168 -11.46 8.71 12.08
CA TYR A 168 -10.15 8.85 11.41
C TYR A 168 -9.05 7.97 12.03
N ASN A 169 -9.42 7.12 12.98
CA ASN A 169 -8.49 6.27 13.72
C ASN A 169 -7.30 7.08 14.31
N ILE A 170 -7.64 8.22 14.98
CA ILE A 170 -6.67 9.09 15.63
C ILE A 170 -6.46 8.62 17.07
N GLY A 171 -5.21 8.57 17.51
CA GLY A 171 -4.85 8.12 18.86
C GLY A 171 -5.36 9.03 19.98
N GLY A 172 -5.53 8.45 21.17
CA GLY A 172 -6.06 9.16 22.34
C GLY A 172 -5.22 10.35 22.80
N ASP A 173 -3.89 10.31 22.63
CA ASP A 173 -3.01 11.42 23.02
C ASP A 173 -3.22 12.64 22.12
N ALA A 174 -3.29 12.45 20.80
CA ALA A 174 -3.58 13.53 19.86
C ALA A 174 -5.00 14.09 20.07
N THR A 175 -5.97 13.22 20.41
CA THR A 175 -7.35 13.62 20.70
C THR A 175 -7.43 14.44 21.99
N ALA A 176 -6.70 14.05 23.04
CA ALA A 176 -6.65 14.80 24.29
C ALA A 176 -5.99 16.18 24.10
N LEU A 177 -4.93 16.25 23.30
CA LEU A 177 -4.30 17.53 22.92
C LEU A 177 -5.28 18.41 22.13
N PHE A 178 -6.03 17.85 21.18
CA PHE A 178 -7.06 18.57 20.44
C PHE A 178 -8.12 19.17 21.39
N VAL A 179 -8.63 18.39 22.35
CA VAL A 179 -9.59 18.87 23.34
C VAL A 179 -9.02 20.01 24.16
N MET A 180 -7.80 19.86 24.65
CA MET A 180 -7.14 20.83 25.52
C MET A 180 -6.86 22.16 24.81
N HIS A 181 -6.43 22.12 23.55
CA HIS A 181 -6.13 23.33 22.77
C HIS A 181 -7.39 24.02 22.27
N THR A 182 -8.35 23.26 21.72
CA THR A 182 -9.55 23.82 21.11
C THR A 182 -10.53 24.36 22.16
N PHE A 183 -10.64 23.66 23.31
CA PHE A 183 -11.59 24.01 24.39
C PHE A 183 -10.88 24.43 25.67
N ASN A 184 -9.84 25.24 25.55
CA ASN A 184 -8.94 25.62 26.65
C ASN A 184 -9.69 26.19 27.86
N GLU A 185 -10.78 26.98 27.68
CA GLU A 185 -11.55 27.55 28.78
C GLU A 185 -12.25 26.50 29.67
N TRP A 186 -12.61 25.32 29.10
CA TRP A 186 -13.17 24.22 29.89
C TRP A 186 -12.12 23.38 30.58
N PHE A 187 -10.90 23.33 30.02
CA PHE A 187 -9.85 22.40 30.43
C PHE A 187 -8.63 23.11 31.07
N ALA A 188 -8.74 24.40 31.43
CA ALA A 188 -7.65 25.17 32.01
C ALA A 188 -6.98 24.51 33.23
N ASN A 189 -7.74 23.77 34.02
CA ASN A 189 -7.26 23.07 35.23
C ASN A 189 -7.15 21.55 35.04
N SER A 190 -7.19 21.06 33.79
CA SER A 190 -7.14 19.62 33.49
C SER A 190 -5.78 19.24 32.94
N THR A 191 -5.26 18.08 33.35
CA THR A 191 -4.03 17.52 32.76
C THR A 191 -4.38 16.68 31.51
N LEU A 192 -3.43 16.60 30.58
CA LEU A 192 -3.57 15.79 29.38
C LEU A 192 -3.93 14.32 29.71
N GLU A 193 -3.30 13.77 30.73
CA GLU A 193 -3.55 12.41 31.19
C GLU A 193 -4.98 12.20 31.68
N THR A 194 -5.52 13.18 32.41
CA THR A 194 -6.91 13.15 32.91
C THR A 194 -7.91 13.23 31.75
N ILE A 195 -7.61 14.03 30.72
CA ILE A 195 -8.45 14.13 29.53
C ILE A 195 -8.41 12.81 28.76
N ARG A 196 -7.22 12.25 28.54
CA ARG A 196 -7.00 11.00 27.82
C ARG A 196 -7.72 9.80 28.44
N LYS A 197 -7.64 9.65 29.76
CA LYS A 197 -8.28 8.52 30.48
C LYS A 197 -9.79 8.48 30.35
N ASN A 198 -10.43 9.62 30.11
CA ASN A 198 -11.90 9.77 30.09
C ASN A 198 -12.41 10.35 28.77
N LEU A 199 -11.76 10.08 27.65
CA LEU A 199 -12.20 10.58 26.34
C LEU A 199 -13.57 10.04 25.91
N ARG A 200 -13.87 8.79 26.25
CA ARG A 200 -15.13 8.13 25.95
C ARG A 200 -15.96 7.94 27.21
N THR A 201 -17.12 8.56 27.28
CA THR A 201 -18.06 8.36 28.38
C THR A 201 -19.41 7.98 27.85
N THR A 202 -19.87 6.78 28.18
CA THR A 202 -21.15 6.21 27.75
C THR A 202 -22.18 6.20 28.87
N THR A 203 -21.78 6.47 30.11
CA THR A 203 -22.65 6.49 31.28
C THR A 203 -23.20 7.88 31.53
N GLY A 204 -24.51 7.98 31.73
CA GLY A 204 -25.20 9.27 31.97
C GLY A 204 -25.77 9.86 30.67
N ARG A 205 -26.56 10.94 30.86
CA ARG A 205 -27.11 11.72 29.73
C ARG A 205 -26.20 12.92 29.47
N HIS A 206 -25.62 12.99 28.29
CA HIS A 206 -24.76 14.08 27.86
C HIS A 206 -25.34 14.76 26.64
N LYS A 207 -25.15 16.06 26.48
CA LYS A 207 -25.63 16.82 25.31
C LYS A 207 -25.00 16.33 24.01
N ILE A 208 -23.78 15.77 24.08
CA ILE A 208 -23.11 15.10 22.96
C ILE A 208 -22.85 13.66 23.41
N GLU A 209 -23.54 12.72 22.79
CA GLU A 209 -23.39 11.30 23.04
C GLU A 209 -22.35 10.69 22.10
N ILE A 210 -21.90 9.48 22.43
CA ILE A 210 -20.99 8.71 21.58
C ILE A 210 -21.72 8.31 20.30
N ASN A 211 -21.13 8.66 19.16
CA ASN A 211 -21.64 8.33 17.84
C ASN A 211 -20.53 7.73 16.95
N GLU A 212 -20.57 6.43 16.79
CA GLU A 212 -19.61 5.68 15.96
C GLU A 212 -19.99 5.72 14.47
N LYS A 213 -21.15 6.24 14.11
CA LYS A 213 -21.73 6.15 12.75
C LYS A 213 -21.86 7.52 12.04
N ILE A 214 -21.00 8.47 12.33
CA ILE A 214 -21.06 9.79 11.69
C ILE A 214 -20.97 9.68 10.16
N ILE A 215 -20.08 8.81 9.67
CA ILE A 215 -19.81 8.63 8.25
C ILE A 215 -20.76 7.61 7.60
N SER A 216 -21.18 6.58 8.34
CA SER A 216 -22.02 5.50 7.79
C SER A 216 -23.45 5.94 7.43
N GLY A 217 -23.87 7.12 7.82
CA GLY A 217 -25.26 7.59 7.63
C GLY A 217 -25.65 7.95 6.18
N LYS A 218 -24.73 7.93 5.19
CA LYS A 218 -25.05 8.33 3.80
C LYS A 218 -24.23 7.68 2.68
N CYS A 219 -23.45 6.65 2.94
CA CYS A 219 -22.75 5.94 1.86
C CYS A 219 -23.50 4.71 1.33
N SER A 220 -24.84 4.78 1.29
CA SER A 220 -25.68 3.77 0.63
C SER A 220 -26.17 4.25 -0.73
N LEU A 221 -25.34 4.99 -1.46
CA LEU A 221 -25.59 5.31 -2.85
C LEU A 221 -24.26 5.24 -3.61
N LEU A 222 -23.89 4.04 -3.98
CA LEU A 222 -23.15 3.72 -5.21
C LEU A 222 -23.34 2.24 -5.53
#